data_35f9e68955c273a10f2a549e7746f30a
#
_entry.id   35f9e68955c273a10f2a549e7746f30a
#
_cell.length_a   1.000
_cell.length_b   1.000
_cell.length_c   1.000
_cell.angle_alpha   90.00
_cell.angle_beta   90.00
_cell.angle_gamma   90.00
#
_symmetry.space_group_name_H-M   'P 1'
#
loop_
_entity.id
_entity.type
_entity.pdbx_description
1 polymer ?
#
loop_
_entity_poly.entity_id
_entity_poly.type
_entity_poly.pdbx_seq_one_letter_code
_entity_poly.pdbx_strand_id
1 'polypeptide(L)'
;MAGCAHALSDHEAPCAYTEASYGPDDFLVFGCETRGLPESLLSRVYDRCVRIPMAPGARSLNLSNSVAVVVYEALRQQGFPGLEARGSLTGREDASAPWMDYV
;
A
#
# COMPACT_ATOMS: atom_id res chain seq x y z
N MET A 1 0.51 23.65 -4.25
CA MET A 1 1.38 22.89 -5.17
C MET A 1 0.78 21.53 -5.43
N ALA A 2 0.72 21.15 -6.69
CA ALA A 2 0.18 19.84 -7.04
C ALA A 2 1.15 18.74 -6.60
N GLY A 3 0.60 17.65 -6.06
CA GLY A 3 1.39 16.50 -5.69
C GLY A 3 1.84 15.69 -6.91
N CYS A 4 2.72 14.74 -6.66
CA CYS A 4 3.16 13.80 -7.69
C CYS A 4 2.19 12.63 -7.82
N ALA A 5 2.16 11.99 -8.98
CA ALA A 5 1.41 10.76 -9.17
C ALA A 5 2.35 9.57 -9.08
N HIS A 6 1.94 8.57 -8.31
CA HIS A 6 2.67 7.30 -8.22
C HIS A 6 1.75 6.20 -8.74
N ALA A 7 2.24 5.41 -9.67
CA ALA A 7 1.44 4.37 -10.30
C ALA A 7 1.92 2.99 -9.86
N LEU A 8 0.97 2.12 -9.52
CA LEU A 8 1.30 0.74 -9.15
C LEU A 8 1.34 -0.13 -10.40
N SER A 9 2.45 -0.83 -10.59
CA SER A 9 2.59 -1.81 -11.64
C SER A 9 3.26 -3.05 -11.08
N ASP A 10 2.66 -4.21 -11.29
CA ASP A 10 3.15 -5.45 -10.69
C ASP A 10 4.45 -5.97 -11.26
N HIS A 11 4.75 -5.64 -12.53
CA HIS A 11 5.88 -6.26 -13.24
C HIS A 11 6.87 -5.28 -13.84
N GLU A 12 6.49 -4.03 -13.99
CA GLU A 12 7.24 -3.09 -14.82
C GLU A 12 7.85 -1.93 -14.06
N ALA A 13 7.54 -1.80 -12.79
CA ALA A 13 8.02 -0.67 -12.01
C ALA A 13 9.52 -0.83 -11.68
N PRO A 14 10.27 0.29 -11.70
CA PRO A 14 11.71 0.24 -11.43
C PRO A 14 12.06 0.10 -9.96
N CYS A 15 11.12 0.32 -9.05
CA CYS A 15 11.41 0.26 -7.62
C CYS A 15 10.24 -0.31 -6.82
N ALA A 16 10.54 -0.75 -5.61
CA ALA A 16 9.51 -1.19 -4.68
C ALA A 16 8.73 0.01 -4.13
N TYR A 17 7.50 -0.24 -3.73
CA TYR A 17 6.63 0.80 -3.19
C TYR A 17 7.23 1.50 -1.97
N THR A 18 8.10 0.82 -1.24
CA THR A 18 8.74 1.39 -0.04
C THR A 18 9.88 2.34 -0.37
N GLU A 19 10.39 2.30 -1.59
CA GLU A 19 11.51 3.14 -2.00
C GLU A 19 11.09 4.52 -2.49
N ALA A 20 9.81 4.70 -2.79
CA ALA A 20 9.29 5.98 -3.24
C ALA A 20 9.04 6.91 -2.05
N SER A 21 9.08 8.22 -2.31
CA SER A 21 8.74 9.22 -1.30
C SER A 21 7.34 9.75 -1.60
N TYR A 22 6.46 9.65 -0.62
CA TYR A 22 5.06 10.06 -0.77
C TYR A 22 4.79 11.32 0.03
N GLY A 23 4.23 12.33 -0.63
CA GLY A 23 3.82 13.56 0.01
C GLY A 23 2.33 13.57 0.31
N PRO A 24 1.86 14.54 1.13
CA PRO A 24 0.45 14.59 1.54
C PRO A 24 -0.53 14.87 0.41
N ASP A 25 -0.07 15.45 -0.68
CA ASP A 25 -0.92 15.81 -1.80
C ASP A 25 -0.69 14.90 -3.01
N ASP A 26 0.03 13.81 -2.84
CA ASP A 26 0.33 12.90 -3.94
C ASP A 26 -0.87 12.04 -4.30
N PHE A 27 -0.92 11.63 -5.55
CA PHE A 27 -1.94 10.73 -6.08
C PHE A 27 -1.38 9.33 -6.21
N LEU A 28 -2.16 8.33 -5.80
CA LEU A 28 -1.81 6.94 -5.98
C LEU A 28 -2.75 6.37 -7.05
N VAL A 29 -2.18 5.84 -8.12
CA VAL A 29 -2.93 5.38 -9.28
C VAL A 29 -2.84 3.88 -9.38
N PHE A 30 -3.99 3.21 -9.41
CA PHE A 30 -4.09 1.75 -9.47
C PHE A 30 -4.89 1.35 -10.71
N GLY A 31 -4.52 0.23 -11.33
CA GLY A 31 -5.24 -0.28 -12.46
C GLY A 31 -6.34 -1.26 -12.09
N CYS A 32 -7.08 -1.73 -13.09
CA CYS A 32 -8.09 -2.76 -12.86
C CYS A 32 -7.43 -4.11 -12.56
N GLU A 33 -8.20 -4.99 -11.92
CA GLU A 33 -7.67 -6.28 -11.44
C GLU A 33 -7.12 -7.17 -12.55
N THR A 34 -7.72 -7.12 -13.74
CA THR A 34 -7.39 -8.06 -14.80
C THR A 34 -6.26 -7.60 -15.71
N ARG A 35 -6.09 -6.30 -15.86
CA ARG A 35 -5.15 -5.75 -16.84
C ARG A 35 -4.06 -4.86 -16.24
N GLY A 36 -4.29 -4.34 -15.04
CA GLY A 36 -3.43 -3.30 -14.50
C GLY A 36 -3.58 -2.01 -15.29
N LEU A 37 -2.58 -1.16 -15.21
CA LEU A 37 -2.58 0.13 -15.93
C LEU A 37 -2.01 -0.04 -17.34
N PRO A 38 -2.49 0.76 -18.31
CA PRO A 38 -1.95 0.71 -19.67
C PRO A 38 -0.47 1.07 -19.71
N GLU A 39 0.30 0.38 -20.54
CA GLU A 39 1.72 0.67 -20.71
C GLU A 39 1.96 2.09 -21.20
N SER A 40 1.04 2.61 -22.01
CA SER A 40 1.14 3.99 -22.49
C SER A 40 1.11 5.00 -21.34
N LEU A 41 0.37 4.72 -20.29
CA LEU A 41 0.36 5.54 -19.09
C LEU A 41 1.63 5.32 -18.27
N LEU A 42 2.00 4.06 -18.07
CA LEU A 42 3.17 3.71 -17.27
C LEU A 42 4.47 4.29 -17.85
N SER A 43 4.59 4.32 -19.18
CA SER A 43 5.78 4.88 -19.83
C SER A 43 5.95 6.37 -19.55
N ARG A 44 4.85 7.09 -19.33
CA ARG A 44 4.88 8.53 -19.03
C ARG A 44 5.33 8.83 -17.61
N VAL A 45 5.10 7.91 -16.71
CA VAL A 45 5.40 8.10 -15.28
C VAL A 45 6.29 6.98 -14.76
N TYR A 46 7.11 6.40 -15.62
CA TYR A 46 7.89 5.20 -15.31
C TYR A 46 8.75 5.38 -14.06
N ASP A 47 9.40 6.52 -13.92
CA ASP A 47 10.24 6.83 -12.77
C ASP A 47 9.45 6.95 -11.46
N ARG A 48 8.13 7.06 -11.56
CA ARG A 48 7.24 7.11 -10.40
C ARG A 48 6.36 5.86 -10.29
N CYS A 49 6.66 4.84 -11.08
CA CYS A 49 5.99 3.55 -10.94
C CYS A 49 6.61 2.77 -9.78
N VAL A 50 5.76 2.12 -9.01
CA VAL A 50 6.19 1.31 -7.87
C VAL A 50 5.54 -0.06 -7.96
N ARG A 51 6.15 -1.03 -7.31
CA ARG A 51 5.58 -2.38 -7.24
C ARG A 51 5.65 -2.90 -5.81
N ILE A 52 4.75 -3.82 -5.49
CA ILE A 52 4.82 -4.58 -4.26
C ILE A 52 5.67 -5.81 -4.56
N PRO A 53 6.78 -6.02 -3.83
CA PRO A 53 7.64 -7.17 -4.09
C PRO A 53 6.88 -8.49 -3.93
N MET A 54 7.10 -9.40 -4.87
CA MET A 54 6.45 -10.71 -4.90
C MET A 54 7.49 -11.76 -5.25
N ALA A 55 7.24 -12.99 -4.83
CA ALA A 55 8.09 -14.10 -5.22
C ALA A 55 8.01 -14.30 -6.75
N PRO A 56 9.11 -14.73 -7.39
CA PRO A 56 9.07 -15.01 -8.82
C PRO A 56 7.96 -16.01 -9.16
N GLY A 57 7.18 -15.68 -10.18
CA GLY A 57 6.07 -16.51 -10.60
C GLY A 57 4.80 -16.37 -9.79
N ALA A 58 4.82 -15.60 -8.71
CA ALA A 58 3.64 -15.36 -7.92
C ALA A 58 2.71 -14.38 -8.64
N ARG A 59 1.41 -14.53 -8.37
CA ARG A 59 0.42 -13.60 -8.92
C ARG A 59 0.42 -12.30 -8.14
N SER A 60 -0.19 -11.29 -8.73
CA SER A 60 -0.39 -10.01 -8.08
C SER A 60 -1.33 -10.17 -6.88
N LEU A 61 -1.18 -9.27 -5.92
CA LEU A 61 -2.15 -9.17 -4.84
C LEU A 61 -3.48 -8.67 -5.39
N ASN A 62 -4.56 -9.01 -4.68
CA ASN A 62 -5.86 -8.43 -4.93
C ASN A 62 -5.76 -6.90 -4.94
N LEU A 63 -6.53 -6.25 -5.82
CA LEU A 63 -6.44 -4.80 -6.00
C LEU A 63 -6.68 -4.03 -4.70
N SER A 64 -7.72 -4.39 -3.95
CA SER A 64 -7.99 -3.69 -2.70
C SER A 64 -6.89 -3.91 -1.65
N ASN A 65 -6.29 -5.10 -1.62
CA ASN A 65 -5.15 -5.35 -0.74
C ASN A 65 -3.94 -4.48 -1.14
N SER A 66 -3.71 -4.37 -2.44
CA SER A 66 -2.62 -3.53 -2.96
C SER A 66 -2.83 -2.07 -2.60
N VAL A 67 -4.06 -1.57 -2.70
CA VAL A 67 -4.37 -0.20 -2.31
C VAL A 67 -4.06 0.01 -0.83
N ALA A 68 -4.50 -0.90 0.02
CA ALA A 68 -4.27 -0.78 1.46
C ALA A 68 -2.77 -0.76 1.79
N VAL A 69 -2.01 -1.66 1.17
CA VAL A 69 -0.56 -1.75 1.42
C VAL A 69 0.13 -0.45 1.05
N VAL A 70 -0.13 0.08 -0.14
CA VAL A 70 0.55 1.29 -0.62
C VAL A 70 0.08 2.53 0.15
N VAL A 71 -1.22 2.63 0.44
CA VAL A 71 -1.76 3.77 1.19
C VAL A 71 -1.13 3.82 2.58
N TYR A 72 -1.02 2.69 3.26
CA TYR A 72 -0.43 2.68 4.60
C TYR A 72 1.07 2.96 4.58
N GLU A 73 1.77 2.61 3.53
CA GLU A 73 3.17 3.02 3.40
C GLU A 73 3.27 4.54 3.23
N ALA A 74 2.41 5.13 2.41
CA ALA A 74 2.39 6.58 2.24
C ALA A 74 2.08 7.29 3.57
N LEU A 75 1.11 6.78 4.32
CA LEU A 75 0.75 7.34 5.62
C LEU A 75 1.88 7.16 6.64
N ARG A 76 2.56 6.01 6.61
CA ARG A 76 3.69 5.77 7.51
C ARG A 76 4.79 6.81 7.30
N GLN A 77 5.10 7.11 6.05
CA GLN A 77 6.14 8.10 5.75
C GLN A 77 5.77 9.49 6.26
N GLN A 78 4.49 9.77 6.37
CA GLN A 78 4.00 11.06 6.87
C GLN A 78 3.75 11.05 8.38
N GLY A 79 4.03 9.95 9.06
CA GLY A 79 3.83 9.85 10.50
C GLY A 79 2.40 9.56 10.93
N PHE A 80 1.59 8.96 10.03
CA PHE A 80 0.19 8.62 10.31
C PHE A 80 -0.64 9.82 10.78
N PRO A 81 -0.68 10.93 10.03
CA PRO A 81 -1.36 12.14 10.47
C PRO A 81 -2.84 11.89 10.73
N GLY A 82 -3.31 12.29 11.90
CA GLY A 82 -4.70 12.15 12.27
C GLY A 82 -5.13 10.74 12.65
N LEU A 83 -4.21 9.79 12.72
CA LEU A 83 -4.51 8.41 13.06
C LEU A 83 -3.91 8.03 14.41
N GLU A 84 -4.59 7.15 15.13
CA GLU A 84 -4.07 6.63 16.38
C GLU A 84 -3.15 5.45 16.08
N ALA A 85 -1.88 5.58 16.48
CA ALA A 85 -0.87 4.57 16.21
C ALA A 85 -0.65 3.62 17.39
N ARG A 86 -1.13 3.97 18.56
CA ARG A 86 -0.92 3.20 19.77
C ARG A 86 -2.20 3.12 20.59
N GLY A 87 -2.32 2.06 21.33
CA GLY A 87 -3.40 1.89 22.27
C GLY A 87 -2.88 1.32 23.56
N SER A 88 -3.77 1.13 24.54
CA SER A 88 -3.45 0.48 25.80
C SER A 88 -4.58 -0.43 26.19
N LEU A 89 -4.26 -1.40 27.03
CA LEU A 89 -5.26 -2.30 27.57
C LEU A 89 -6.19 -1.50 28.50
N THR A 90 -7.48 -1.83 28.45
CA THR A 90 -8.48 -1.12 29.24
C THR A 90 -8.72 -1.75 30.61
N GLY A 91 -8.06 -2.87 30.89
CA GLY A 91 -8.32 -3.60 32.11
C GLY A 91 -9.51 -4.53 32.03
N ARG A 92 -10.16 -4.61 30.85
CA ARG A 92 -11.29 -5.50 30.67
C ARG A 92 -10.78 -6.93 30.55
N GLU A 93 -11.35 -7.82 31.35
CA GLU A 93 -11.02 -9.22 31.28
C GLU A 93 -12.20 -10.02 30.76
N ASP A 94 -11.90 -11.01 29.94
CA ASP A 94 -12.84 -12.05 29.59
C ASP A 94 -12.30 -13.35 30.16
N ALA A 95 -12.56 -13.56 31.44
CA ALA A 95 -12.00 -14.68 32.19
C ALA A 95 -12.57 -16.03 31.77
N SER A 96 -13.67 -16.04 31.02
CA SER A 96 -14.33 -17.28 30.66
C SER A 96 -13.80 -17.93 29.39
N ALA A 97 -13.03 -17.21 28.56
CA ALA A 97 -12.58 -17.71 27.28
C ALA A 97 -11.05 -17.81 27.23
N PRO A 98 -10.50 -19.00 27.04
CA PRO A 98 -9.03 -19.14 26.83
C PRO A 98 -8.63 -18.39 25.56
N TRP A 99 -7.42 -17.82 25.58
CA TRP A 99 -6.92 -17.09 24.41
C TRP A 99 -6.86 -17.98 23.15
N MET A 100 -6.76 -19.29 23.33
CA MET A 100 -6.69 -20.22 22.19
C MET A 100 -8.00 -20.25 21.39
N ASP A 101 -9.09 -19.80 21.96
CA ASP A 101 -10.37 -19.73 21.24
C ASP A 101 -10.36 -18.65 20.16
N TYR A 102 -9.37 -17.76 20.19
CA TYR A 102 -9.28 -16.66 19.24
C TYR A 102 -8.29 -16.91 18.12
N VAL A 103 -7.65 -18.06 18.08
CA VAL A 103 -6.63 -18.39 17.11
C VAL A 103 -7.19 -19.12 15.90
#